data_4153572e9c6577ca302befab73359a3e
#
_entry.id   4153572e9c6577ca302befab73359a3e
#
_cell.length_a   1.000
_cell.length_b   1.000
_cell.length_c   1.000
_cell.angle_alpha   90.00
_cell.angle_beta   90.00
_cell.angle_gamma   90.00
#
_symmetry.space_group_name_H-M   'P 1'
#
loop_
_entity.id
_entity.type
_entity.pdbx_description
1 polymer ?
#
loop_
_entity_poly.entity_id
_entity_poly.type
_entity_poly.pdbx_seq_one_letter_code
_entity_poly.pdbx_strand_id
1 'polypeptide(L)'
;DRRQRQMCIRDSYITIIGGGLAGSEAAYQIAKRGIKVKLYEMKPDKFTEAHSNKNLAEIVCSNSFKSNLHTNACGLLKEELRKLDSLLIKIADKTKVPAGQALAVDREEFSKQVTKELESNPLIEIIHEEAGVNNTLNQIAQEGITIIATGPLTSDTLAKQIQELTGQDKLYFYDAAAPIVTKESIDFSIAFYGDRYSQEKKKEE
;
A
#
# COMPACT_ATOMS: atom_id res chain seq x y z
N ASP A 1 -0.74 18.16 -34.26
CA ASP A 1 0.14 17.34 -33.44
C ASP A 1 -0.07 17.46 -31.92
N ARG A 2 -0.17 18.65 -31.37
CA ARG A 2 -0.44 18.83 -29.94
C ARG A 2 -1.88 18.41 -29.54
N ARG A 3 -2.88 18.67 -30.40
CA ARG A 3 -4.26 18.26 -30.20
C ARG A 3 -4.47 16.75 -30.32
N GLN A 4 -3.78 16.08 -31.24
CA GLN A 4 -3.82 14.62 -31.36
C GLN A 4 -3.17 13.92 -30.16
N ARG A 5 -2.04 14.42 -29.64
CA ARG A 5 -1.41 13.89 -28.41
C ARG A 5 -2.30 14.07 -27.18
N GLN A 6 -3.00 15.20 -27.06
CA GLN A 6 -3.95 15.43 -25.97
C GLN A 6 -5.21 14.55 -26.08
N MET A 7 -5.66 14.22 -27.29
CA MET A 7 -6.77 13.30 -27.51
C MET A 7 -6.37 11.86 -27.13
N CYS A 8 -5.19 11.41 -27.52
CA CYS A 8 -4.69 10.07 -27.14
C CYS A 8 -4.47 9.90 -25.63
N ILE A 9 -4.11 10.99 -24.91
CA ILE A 9 -3.91 10.95 -23.46
C ILE A 9 -5.24 10.91 -22.71
N ARG A 10 -6.29 11.53 -23.23
CA ARG A 10 -7.61 11.58 -22.56
C ARG A 10 -8.37 10.25 -22.62
N ASP A 11 -8.09 9.42 -23.62
CA ASP A 11 -8.75 8.12 -23.79
C ASP A 11 -7.89 6.95 -23.30
N SER A 12 -6.63 7.21 -22.95
CA SER A 12 -5.73 6.21 -22.36
C SER A 12 -5.96 6.11 -20.85
N TYR A 13 -5.85 4.91 -20.34
CA TYR A 13 -5.82 4.65 -18.90
C TYR A 13 -4.48 4.01 -18.51
N ILE A 14 -4.16 4.10 -17.23
CA ILE A 14 -3.03 3.39 -16.63
C ILE A 14 -3.59 2.26 -15.80
N THR A 15 -3.08 1.05 -16.02
CA THR A 15 -3.46 -0.12 -15.24
C THR A 15 -2.53 -0.25 -14.03
N ILE A 16 -3.12 -0.49 -12.87
CA ILE A 16 -2.39 -0.78 -11.63
C ILE A 16 -2.84 -2.15 -11.14
N ILE A 17 -1.90 -3.03 -10.83
CA ILE A 17 -2.17 -4.36 -10.30
C ILE A 17 -1.74 -4.39 -8.84
N GLY A 18 -2.71 -4.57 -7.95
CA GLY A 18 -2.55 -4.59 -6.50
C GLY A 18 -3.03 -3.31 -5.81
N GLY A 19 -4.08 -3.42 -5.02
CA GLY A 19 -4.69 -2.34 -4.24
C GLY A 19 -4.09 -2.15 -2.84
N GLY A 20 -2.83 -2.55 -2.63
CA GLY A 20 -2.08 -2.29 -1.41
C GLY A 20 -1.71 -0.81 -1.24
N LEU A 21 -0.81 -0.50 -0.29
CA LEU A 21 -0.39 0.89 -0.04
C LEU A 21 0.18 1.56 -1.30
N ALA A 22 1.09 0.88 -2.00
CA ALA A 22 1.75 1.46 -3.18
C ALA A 22 0.77 1.68 -4.34
N GLY A 23 -0.09 0.69 -4.64
CA GLY A 23 -1.06 0.81 -5.73
C GLY A 23 -2.15 1.83 -5.45
N SER A 24 -2.61 1.93 -4.21
CA SER A 24 -3.59 2.95 -3.79
C SER A 24 -3.04 4.36 -3.93
N GLU A 25 -1.80 4.60 -3.50
CA GLU A 25 -1.14 5.90 -3.68
C GLU A 25 -0.93 6.22 -5.17
N ALA A 26 -0.46 5.25 -5.96
CA ALA A 26 -0.27 5.43 -7.40
C ALA A 26 -1.58 5.77 -8.11
N ALA A 27 -2.67 5.05 -7.80
CA ALA A 27 -3.99 5.29 -8.36
C ALA A 27 -4.47 6.73 -8.07
N TYR A 28 -4.35 7.17 -6.82
CA TYR A 28 -4.71 8.53 -6.44
C TYR A 28 -3.87 9.58 -7.17
N GLN A 29 -2.55 9.43 -7.20
CA GLN A 29 -1.65 10.40 -7.81
C GLN A 29 -1.84 10.50 -9.33
N ILE A 30 -2.15 9.40 -10.01
CA ILE A 30 -2.43 9.36 -11.45
C ILE A 30 -3.79 10.03 -11.73
N ALA A 31 -4.83 9.66 -10.99
CA ALA A 31 -6.17 10.23 -11.14
C ALA A 31 -6.18 11.74 -10.86
N LYS A 32 -5.44 12.18 -9.85
CA LYS A 32 -5.26 13.61 -9.54
C LYS A 32 -4.68 14.42 -10.72
N ARG A 33 -3.95 13.77 -11.62
CA ARG A 33 -3.42 14.38 -12.85
C ARG A 33 -4.37 14.29 -14.05
N GLY A 34 -5.61 13.86 -13.82
CA GLY A 34 -6.66 13.76 -14.84
C GLY A 34 -6.54 12.52 -15.74
N ILE A 35 -5.77 11.51 -15.36
CA ILE A 35 -5.59 10.28 -16.12
C ILE A 35 -6.49 9.20 -15.52
N LYS A 36 -7.20 8.45 -16.36
CA LYS A 36 -8.02 7.31 -15.92
C LYS A 36 -7.14 6.16 -15.42
N VAL A 37 -7.62 5.47 -14.40
CA VAL A 37 -6.94 4.34 -13.76
C VAL A 37 -7.85 3.12 -13.73
N LYS A 38 -7.32 1.97 -14.10
CA LYS A 38 -7.90 0.65 -13.78
C LYS A 38 -7.05 0.04 -12.66
N LEU A 39 -7.65 -0.15 -11.49
CA LEU A 39 -6.99 -0.73 -10.32
C LEU A 39 -7.50 -2.15 -10.09
N TYR A 40 -6.66 -3.15 -10.38
CA TYR A 40 -6.95 -4.55 -10.09
C TYR A 40 -6.64 -4.87 -8.64
N GLU A 41 -7.62 -5.41 -7.94
CA GLU A 41 -7.50 -5.91 -6.57
C GLU A 41 -8.27 -7.22 -6.44
N MET A 42 -7.60 -8.28 -6.01
CA MET A 42 -8.23 -9.60 -5.92
C MET A 42 -9.22 -9.75 -4.75
N LYS A 43 -9.15 -8.87 -3.76
CA LYS A 43 -10.16 -8.84 -2.68
C LYS A 43 -11.46 -8.20 -3.19
N PRO A 44 -12.63 -8.60 -2.71
CA PRO A 44 -12.86 -9.57 -1.63
C PRO A 44 -12.89 -11.04 -2.06
N ASP A 45 -12.75 -11.37 -3.35
CA ASP A 45 -12.95 -12.73 -3.86
C ASP A 45 -11.80 -13.67 -3.46
N LYS A 46 -10.58 -13.13 -3.36
CA LYS A 46 -9.40 -13.88 -2.95
C LYS A 46 -8.56 -13.07 -1.95
N PHE A 47 -8.13 -13.74 -0.87
CA PHE A 47 -7.25 -13.17 0.15
C PHE A 47 -5.90 -13.87 0.13
N THR A 48 -4.85 -13.15 0.53
CA THR A 48 -3.57 -13.76 0.89
C THR A 48 -3.62 -14.19 2.36
N GLU A 49 -2.62 -14.96 2.81
CA GLU A 49 -2.51 -15.39 4.22
C GLU A 49 -2.42 -14.23 5.22
N ALA A 50 -1.93 -13.06 4.78
CA ALA A 50 -1.74 -11.90 5.65
C ALA A 50 -2.92 -10.93 5.68
N HIS A 51 -3.80 -10.96 4.68
CA HIS A 51 -4.93 -10.03 4.57
C HIS A 51 -6.18 -10.60 5.22
N SER A 52 -6.92 -9.77 5.94
CA SER A 52 -8.11 -10.16 6.69
C SER A 52 -9.35 -9.30 6.40
N ASN A 53 -9.18 -8.12 5.81
CA ASN A 53 -10.30 -7.26 5.45
C ASN A 53 -10.36 -6.97 3.93
N LYS A 54 -11.54 -6.63 3.45
CA LYS A 54 -11.80 -6.40 2.03
C LYS A 54 -11.29 -5.06 1.50
N ASN A 55 -10.91 -4.14 2.38
CA ASN A 55 -10.54 -2.78 2.00
C ASN A 55 -9.18 -2.73 1.30
N LEU A 56 -8.96 -1.67 0.53
CA LEU A 56 -7.67 -1.33 -0.06
C LEU A 56 -6.69 -0.84 1.02
N ALA A 57 -5.40 -0.82 0.69
CA ALA A 57 -4.34 -0.32 1.55
C ALA A 57 -4.33 -0.93 2.97
N GLU A 58 -4.68 -2.20 3.11
CA GLU A 58 -4.63 -2.90 4.39
C GLU A 58 -3.20 -2.99 4.91
N ILE A 59 -2.98 -2.57 6.16
CA ILE A 59 -1.68 -2.65 6.83
C ILE A 59 -1.61 -3.98 7.58
N VAL A 60 -0.74 -4.89 7.14
CA VAL A 60 -0.73 -6.28 7.61
C VAL A 60 0.32 -6.57 8.70
N CYS A 61 1.47 -5.89 8.70
CA CYS A 61 2.56 -6.23 9.64
C CYS A 61 2.46 -5.49 10.98
N SER A 62 2.04 -4.23 10.99
CA SER A 62 1.86 -3.42 12.20
C SER A 62 0.90 -2.26 11.89
N ASN A 63 0.48 -1.51 12.90
CA ASN A 63 -0.30 -0.30 12.70
C ASN A 63 0.55 0.97 12.62
N SER A 64 1.87 0.86 12.52
CA SER A 64 2.81 1.99 12.63
C SER A 64 3.52 2.28 11.32
N PHE A 65 3.52 3.53 10.92
CA PHE A 65 4.36 4.09 9.87
C PHE A 65 5.74 4.57 10.38
N LYS A 66 6.21 4.01 11.50
CA LYS A 66 7.46 4.38 12.16
C LYS A 66 7.44 5.82 12.70
N SER A 67 8.64 6.34 13.05
CA SER A 67 8.77 7.66 13.67
C SER A 67 8.19 8.78 12.80
N ASN A 68 7.58 9.76 13.48
CA ASN A 68 7.07 10.99 12.86
C ASN A 68 7.96 12.21 13.14
N LEU A 69 9.12 12.01 13.76
CA LEU A 69 10.05 13.09 14.04
C LEU A 69 10.83 13.49 12.78
N HIS A 70 10.89 14.78 12.51
CA HIS A 70 11.65 15.35 11.39
C HIS A 70 13.16 15.11 11.48
N THR A 71 13.65 14.80 12.68
CA THR A 71 15.08 14.57 12.94
C THR A 71 15.56 13.20 12.52
N ASN A 72 14.68 12.34 12.06
CA ASN A 72 15.06 11.04 11.50
C ASN A 72 14.49 10.81 10.10
N ALA A 73 15.12 9.90 9.34
CA ALA A 73 14.77 9.64 7.95
C ALA A 73 13.30 9.28 7.73
N CYS A 74 12.71 8.48 8.62
CA CYS A 74 11.30 8.09 8.49
C CYS A 74 10.34 9.26 8.67
N GLY A 75 10.64 10.19 9.57
CA GLY A 75 9.83 11.38 9.77
C GLY A 75 10.03 12.40 8.67
N LEU A 76 11.26 12.61 8.23
CA LEU A 76 11.56 13.50 7.10
C LEU A 76 10.86 13.05 5.82
N LEU A 77 10.93 11.76 5.48
CA LEU A 77 10.20 11.21 4.34
C LEU A 77 8.69 11.50 4.40
N LYS A 78 8.07 11.40 5.59
CA LYS A 78 6.65 11.72 5.73
C LYS A 78 6.35 13.20 5.48
N GLU A 79 7.24 14.10 5.89
CA GLU A 79 7.10 15.52 5.58
C GLU A 79 7.21 15.80 4.07
N GLU A 80 8.11 15.13 3.38
CA GLU A 80 8.21 15.21 1.93
C GLU A 80 6.94 14.70 1.27
N LEU A 81 6.40 13.55 1.73
CA LEU A 81 5.15 12.99 1.24
C LEU A 81 3.94 13.90 1.53
N ARG A 82 3.90 14.61 2.69
CA ARG A 82 2.87 15.64 2.96
C ARG A 82 2.93 16.78 1.96
N LYS A 83 4.13 17.26 1.63
CA LYS A 83 4.33 18.31 0.62
C LYS A 83 3.96 17.86 -0.79
N LEU A 84 4.11 16.57 -1.09
CA LEU A 84 3.68 15.96 -2.35
C LEU A 84 2.17 15.63 -2.37
N ASP A 85 1.45 15.94 -1.28
CA ASP A 85 0.02 15.67 -1.11
C ASP A 85 -0.32 14.18 -1.26
N SER A 86 0.43 13.33 -0.54
CA SER A 86 0.18 11.89 -0.47
C SER A 86 -1.16 11.60 0.17
N LEU A 87 -1.97 10.76 -0.47
CA LEU A 87 -3.24 10.27 0.05
C LEU A 87 -3.04 9.50 1.36
N LEU A 88 -2.08 8.59 1.36
CA LEU A 88 -1.87 7.69 2.49
C LEU A 88 -1.44 8.45 3.73
N ILE A 89 -0.52 9.40 3.61
CA ILE A 89 -0.08 10.21 4.76
C ILE A 89 -1.19 11.13 5.26
N LYS A 90 -1.96 11.73 4.35
CA LYS A 90 -3.14 12.54 4.70
C LYS A 90 -4.19 11.75 5.50
N ILE A 91 -4.45 10.51 5.12
CA ILE A 91 -5.39 9.64 5.83
C ILE A 91 -4.76 9.12 7.13
N ALA A 92 -3.46 8.76 7.14
CA ALA A 92 -2.76 8.35 8.34
C ALA A 92 -2.77 9.44 9.42
N ASP A 93 -2.59 10.71 9.04
CA ASP A 93 -2.68 11.83 9.99
C ASP A 93 -4.10 12.01 10.57
N LYS A 94 -5.15 11.65 9.82
CA LYS A 94 -6.55 11.71 10.28
C LYS A 94 -6.93 10.52 11.19
N THR A 95 -6.36 9.36 10.94
CA THR A 95 -6.70 8.11 11.64
C THR A 95 -5.66 7.72 12.70
N LYS A 96 -4.78 8.66 13.04
CA LYS A 96 -3.70 8.43 14.00
C LYS A 96 -4.23 8.07 15.38
N VAL A 97 -3.54 7.14 16.05
CA VAL A 97 -3.75 6.76 17.45
C VAL A 97 -2.51 7.11 18.28
N PRO A 98 -2.64 7.31 19.60
CA PRO A 98 -1.49 7.60 20.46
C PRO A 98 -0.42 6.49 20.40
N ALA A 99 0.81 6.84 20.03
CA ALA A 99 1.94 5.92 19.92
C ALA A 99 3.29 6.62 20.12
N GLY A 100 3.38 7.52 21.10
CA GLY A 100 4.59 8.28 21.39
C GLY A 100 5.05 9.10 20.19
N GLN A 101 6.25 8.86 19.70
CA GLN A 101 6.82 9.57 18.55
C GLN A 101 6.54 8.89 17.20
N ALA A 102 5.84 7.77 17.19
CA ALA A 102 5.48 7.08 15.97
C ALA A 102 4.16 7.59 15.39
N LEU A 103 4.01 7.53 14.07
CA LEU A 103 2.73 7.67 13.41
C LEU A 103 2.08 6.28 13.36
N ALA A 104 1.27 5.98 14.36
CA ALA A 104 0.42 4.79 14.35
C ALA A 104 -1.02 5.17 14.03
N VAL A 105 -1.75 4.27 13.41
CA VAL A 105 -3.12 4.50 12.94
C VAL A 105 -4.08 3.40 13.41
N ASP A 106 -5.36 3.73 13.47
CA ASP A 106 -6.41 2.73 13.47
C ASP A 106 -6.42 2.06 12.08
N ARG A 107 -6.07 0.77 12.03
CA ARG A 107 -5.87 0.00 10.79
C ARG A 107 -7.14 -0.13 9.96
N GLU A 108 -8.27 -0.35 10.63
CA GLU A 108 -9.56 -0.54 9.96
C GLU A 108 -10.07 0.79 9.42
N GLU A 109 -10.03 1.83 10.21
CA GLU A 109 -10.48 3.15 9.80
C GLU A 109 -9.58 3.73 8.70
N PHE A 110 -8.25 3.48 8.78
CA PHE A 110 -7.31 3.88 7.74
C PHE A 110 -7.65 3.25 6.39
N SER A 111 -7.74 1.92 6.32
CA SER A 111 -8.03 1.19 5.08
C SER A 111 -9.42 1.54 4.52
N LYS A 112 -10.42 1.70 5.40
CA LYS A 112 -11.77 2.13 5.01
C LYS A 112 -11.79 3.53 4.39
N GLN A 113 -11.06 4.49 4.97
CA GLN A 113 -11.00 5.84 4.41
C GLN A 113 -10.23 5.88 3.09
N VAL A 114 -9.13 5.12 2.95
CA VAL A 114 -8.42 5.00 1.67
C VAL A 114 -9.33 4.43 0.60
N THR A 115 -10.03 3.34 0.89
CA THR A 115 -10.98 2.71 -0.03
C THR A 115 -12.05 3.69 -0.48
N LYS A 116 -12.69 4.37 0.46
CA LYS A 116 -13.74 5.36 0.18
C LYS A 116 -13.24 6.50 -0.73
N GLU A 117 -12.04 6.98 -0.50
CA GLU A 117 -11.47 8.08 -1.31
C GLU A 117 -11.21 7.63 -2.76
N LEU A 118 -10.73 6.39 -2.95
CA LEU A 118 -10.49 5.85 -4.29
C LEU A 118 -11.79 5.49 -5.01
N GLU A 119 -12.75 4.85 -4.33
CA GLU A 119 -14.07 4.52 -4.90
C GLU A 119 -14.88 5.77 -5.31
N SER A 120 -14.73 6.85 -4.58
CA SER A 120 -15.43 8.11 -4.89
C SER A 120 -14.84 8.87 -6.07
N ASN A 121 -13.66 8.49 -6.56
CA ASN A 121 -12.98 9.18 -7.65
C ASN A 121 -13.46 8.66 -9.02
N PRO A 122 -14.13 9.47 -9.85
CA PRO A 122 -14.69 9.02 -11.13
C PRO A 122 -13.63 8.62 -12.18
N LEU A 123 -12.35 8.89 -11.93
CA LEU A 123 -11.24 8.49 -12.80
C LEU A 123 -10.62 7.15 -12.40
N ILE A 124 -11.05 6.55 -11.28
CA ILE A 124 -10.53 5.28 -10.79
C ILE A 124 -11.62 4.22 -10.90
N GLU A 125 -11.37 3.22 -11.73
CA GLU A 125 -12.17 2.00 -11.84
C GLU A 125 -11.48 0.91 -11.04
N ILE A 126 -12.14 0.42 -9.97
CA ILE A 126 -11.63 -0.72 -9.18
C ILE A 126 -12.23 -1.99 -9.76
N ILE A 127 -11.35 -2.91 -10.17
CA ILE A 127 -11.69 -4.20 -10.75
C ILE A 127 -11.35 -5.28 -9.73
N HIS A 128 -12.38 -5.89 -9.16
CA HIS A 128 -12.22 -6.96 -8.18
C HIS A 128 -11.93 -8.30 -8.89
N GLU A 129 -10.68 -8.43 -9.32
CA GLU A 129 -10.18 -9.62 -10.03
C GLU A 129 -8.71 -9.87 -9.70
N GLU A 130 -8.31 -11.14 -9.67
CA GLU A 130 -6.91 -11.52 -9.69
C GLU A 130 -6.34 -11.31 -11.11
N ALA A 131 -5.46 -10.33 -11.27
CA ALA A 131 -4.80 -10.10 -12.54
C ALA A 131 -3.95 -11.31 -12.97
N GLY A 132 -3.98 -11.62 -14.25
CA GLY A 132 -3.29 -12.78 -14.82
C GLY A 132 -4.14 -14.06 -14.91
N VAL A 133 -5.39 -14.04 -14.40
CA VAL A 133 -6.32 -15.18 -14.49
C VAL A 133 -7.18 -15.07 -15.74
N ASN A 134 -8.04 -14.07 -15.84
CA ASN A 134 -8.93 -13.88 -17.00
C ASN A 134 -8.19 -13.27 -18.21
N ASN A 135 -7.31 -12.32 -17.94
CA ASN A 135 -6.43 -11.69 -18.92
C ASN A 135 -4.98 -11.88 -18.51
N THR A 136 -4.13 -12.36 -19.38
CA THR A 136 -2.70 -12.48 -19.08
C THR A 136 -2.06 -11.12 -18.86
N LEU A 137 -0.96 -11.09 -18.10
CA LEU A 137 -0.21 -9.86 -17.88
C LEU A 137 0.24 -9.22 -19.22
N ASN A 138 0.60 -10.02 -20.20
CA ASN A 138 0.92 -9.55 -21.56
C ASN A 138 -0.27 -8.83 -22.21
N GLN A 139 -1.47 -9.39 -22.12
CA GLN A 139 -2.68 -8.76 -22.66
C GLN A 139 -2.97 -7.42 -21.97
N ILE A 140 -2.89 -7.40 -20.64
CA ILE A 140 -3.06 -6.18 -19.84
C ILE A 140 -2.01 -5.13 -20.25
N ALA A 141 -0.75 -5.53 -20.40
CA ALA A 141 0.34 -4.62 -20.76
C ALA A 141 0.25 -4.08 -22.19
N GLN A 142 -0.40 -4.79 -23.11
CA GLN A 142 -0.64 -4.30 -24.47
C GLN A 142 -1.68 -3.17 -24.53
N GLU A 143 -2.55 -3.06 -23.54
CA GLU A 143 -3.56 -2.00 -23.47
C GLU A 143 -2.98 -0.63 -23.05
N GLY A 144 -1.78 -0.60 -22.45
CA GLY A 144 -1.14 0.64 -22.03
C GLY A 144 -0.08 0.46 -20.95
N ILE A 145 0.21 1.55 -20.26
CA ILE A 145 1.16 1.53 -19.14
C ILE A 145 0.57 0.72 -17.98
N THR A 146 1.32 -0.27 -17.51
CA THR A 146 0.93 -1.12 -16.39
C THR A 146 1.93 -1.00 -15.24
N ILE A 147 1.42 -0.77 -14.03
CA ILE A 147 2.19 -0.70 -12.79
C ILE A 147 1.85 -1.94 -11.95
N ILE A 148 2.85 -2.75 -11.63
CA ILE A 148 2.71 -3.90 -10.74
C ILE A 148 3.07 -3.46 -9.31
N ALA A 149 2.09 -3.48 -8.41
CA ALA A 149 2.20 -3.00 -7.03
C ALA A 149 1.67 -4.03 -6.02
N THR A 150 1.83 -5.32 -6.32
CA THR A 150 1.29 -6.44 -5.53
C THR A 150 2.08 -6.77 -4.27
N GLY A 151 3.28 -6.18 -4.13
CA GLY A 151 4.12 -6.39 -2.95
C GLY A 151 4.66 -7.81 -2.81
N PRO A 152 5.06 -8.22 -1.59
CA PRO A 152 5.73 -9.50 -1.36
C PRO A 152 4.80 -10.72 -1.46
N LEU A 153 3.48 -10.53 -1.41
CA LEU A 153 2.48 -11.59 -1.48
C LEU A 153 1.81 -11.66 -2.86
N THR A 154 2.59 -11.46 -3.91
CA THR A 154 2.17 -11.64 -5.31
C THR A 154 1.72 -13.07 -5.53
N SER A 155 0.56 -13.26 -6.18
CA SER A 155 0.03 -14.59 -6.47
C SER A 155 0.95 -15.39 -7.38
N ASP A 156 0.95 -16.72 -7.23
CA ASP A 156 1.77 -17.61 -8.05
C ASP A 156 1.49 -17.45 -9.56
N THR A 157 0.22 -17.23 -9.91
CA THR A 157 -0.20 -17.01 -11.30
C THR A 157 0.46 -15.78 -11.89
N LEU A 158 0.41 -14.67 -11.18
CA LEU A 158 1.02 -13.41 -11.63
C LEU A 158 2.55 -13.49 -11.59
N ALA A 159 3.12 -14.11 -10.54
CA ALA A 159 4.57 -14.28 -10.40
C ALA A 159 5.17 -15.03 -11.58
N LYS A 160 4.55 -16.12 -12.04
CA LYS A 160 4.99 -16.86 -13.24
C LYS A 160 4.97 -15.97 -14.48
N GLN A 161 3.92 -15.21 -14.70
CA GLN A 161 3.82 -14.31 -15.86
C GLN A 161 4.85 -13.17 -15.81
N ILE A 162 5.19 -12.67 -14.62
CA ILE A 162 6.28 -11.70 -14.47
C ILE A 162 7.63 -12.34 -14.81
N GLN A 163 7.87 -13.59 -14.38
CA GLN A 163 9.08 -14.33 -14.72
C GLN A 163 9.23 -14.52 -16.24
N GLU A 164 8.15 -14.93 -16.91
CA GLU A 164 8.13 -15.09 -18.36
C GLU A 164 8.43 -13.77 -19.09
N LEU A 165 7.86 -12.65 -18.62
CA LEU A 165 8.08 -11.33 -19.19
C LEU A 165 9.51 -10.81 -18.99
N THR A 166 10.10 -11.07 -17.83
CA THR A 166 11.43 -10.55 -17.47
C THR A 166 12.56 -11.47 -17.89
N GLY A 167 12.25 -12.72 -18.28
CA GLY A 167 13.24 -13.75 -18.56
C GLY A 167 14.08 -14.16 -17.34
N GLN A 168 13.59 -13.88 -16.14
CA GLN A 168 14.29 -14.22 -14.89
C GLN A 168 13.75 -15.51 -14.28
N ASP A 169 14.63 -16.46 -13.99
CA ASP A 169 14.23 -17.77 -13.45
C ASP A 169 13.70 -17.71 -12.02
N LYS A 170 13.98 -16.63 -11.28
CA LYS A 170 13.54 -16.48 -9.88
C LYS A 170 13.17 -15.03 -9.56
N LEU A 171 11.97 -14.87 -8.99
CA LEU A 171 11.58 -13.66 -8.28
C LEU A 171 11.76 -13.91 -6.78
N TYR A 172 12.45 -13.02 -6.11
CA TYR A 172 12.62 -13.09 -4.66
C TYR A 172 11.62 -12.16 -4.00
N PHE A 173 10.65 -12.75 -3.30
CA PHE A 173 9.75 -12.02 -2.44
C PHE A 173 10.15 -12.28 -0.99
N TYR A 174 10.43 -11.22 -0.25
CA TYR A 174 10.68 -11.31 1.18
C TYR A 174 9.41 -10.88 1.92
N ASP A 175 8.83 -11.82 2.66
CA ASP A 175 7.82 -11.49 3.64
C ASP A 175 8.51 -11.03 4.93
N ALA A 176 8.26 -9.79 5.31
CA ALA A 176 8.72 -9.21 6.56
C ALA A 176 7.64 -9.32 7.65
N ALA A 177 6.92 -10.43 7.71
CA ALA A 177 5.93 -10.64 8.74
C ALA A 177 6.58 -10.50 10.12
N ALA A 178 6.14 -9.52 10.89
CA ALA A 178 6.55 -9.39 12.28
C ALA A 178 5.94 -10.55 13.08
N PRO A 179 6.71 -11.27 13.90
CA PRO A 179 6.14 -12.31 14.75
C PRO A 179 5.12 -11.67 15.71
N ILE A 180 3.89 -12.14 15.62
CA ILE A 180 2.80 -11.72 16.51
C ILE A 180 2.62 -12.83 17.55
N VAL A 181 2.72 -12.44 18.81
CA VAL A 181 2.52 -13.36 19.96
C VAL A 181 1.31 -12.90 20.76
N THR A 182 0.64 -13.83 21.43
CA THR A 182 -0.47 -13.48 22.33
C THR A 182 0.10 -12.84 23.61
N LYS A 183 -0.67 -11.94 24.21
CA LYS A 183 -0.26 -11.28 25.47
C LYS A 183 0.04 -12.28 26.58
N GLU A 184 -0.72 -13.36 26.61
CA GLU A 184 -0.62 -14.43 27.60
C GLU A 184 0.67 -15.25 27.46
N SER A 185 1.28 -15.26 26.27
CA SER A 185 2.55 -15.95 26.01
C SER A 185 3.78 -15.13 26.40
N ILE A 186 3.60 -13.87 26.84
CA ILE A 186 4.70 -12.99 27.21
C ILE A 186 5.00 -13.14 28.71
N ASP A 187 6.22 -13.50 29.01
CA ASP A 187 6.71 -13.49 30.41
C ASP A 187 7.12 -12.07 30.83
N PHE A 188 6.23 -11.39 31.55
CA PHE A 188 6.46 -10.03 32.05
C PHE A 188 7.47 -9.94 33.21
N SER A 189 8.01 -11.07 33.68
CA SER A 189 9.15 -11.04 34.59
C SER A 189 10.47 -10.73 33.88
N ILE A 190 10.50 -10.95 32.56
CA ILE A 190 11.67 -10.72 31.69
C ILE A 190 11.41 -9.59 30.71
N ALA A 191 10.16 -9.48 30.21
CA ALA A 191 9.72 -8.46 29.26
C ALA A 191 9.13 -7.23 29.98
N PHE A 192 9.32 -6.06 29.43
CA PHE A 192 8.74 -4.83 29.94
C PHE A 192 8.07 -4.03 28.83
N TYR A 193 7.13 -3.17 29.20
CA TYR A 193 6.52 -2.23 28.27
C TYR A 193 7.52 -1.12 27.94
N GLY A 194 7.84 -0.96 26.67
CA GLY A 194 8.75 0.06 26.18
C GLY A 194 8.30 0.63 24.86
N ASP A 195 8.65 1.89 24.61
CA ASP A 195 8.50 2.52 23.31
C ASP A 195 9.89 2.65 22.67
N ARG A 196 10.01 2.21 21.44
CA ARG A 196 11.27 2.24 20.68
C ARG A 196 11.84 3.65 20.50
N TYR A 197 11.01 4.67 20.64
CA TYR A 197 11.35 6.07 20.37
C TYR A 197 11.24 6.97 21.62
N SER A 198 10.80 6.46 22.76
CA SER A 198 10.88 7.19 24.02
C SER A 198 12.34 7.23 24.47
N GLN A 199 12.85 8.42 24.67
CA GLN A 199 14.06 8.56 25.46
C GLN A 199 13.68 8.21 26.89
N GLU A 200 14.20 7.11 27.44
CA GLU A 200 14.12 6.85 28.86
C GLU A 200 14.63 8.08 29.60
N LYS A 201 13.74 8.75 30.34
CA LYS A 201 14.21 9.61 31.42
C LYS A 201 14.93 8.64 32.38
N LYS A 202 16.27 8.65 32.38
CA LYS A 202 17.07 8.06 33.44
C LYS A 202 16.41 8.55 34.73
N LYS A 203 15.85 7.62 35.50
CA LYS A 203 15.54 7.89 36.88
C LYS A 203 16.90 8.17 37.54
N GLU A 204 17.15 9.42 37.86
CA GLU A 204 18.18 9.76 38.82
C GLU A 204 17.72 9.12 40.14
N GLU A 205 18.51 8.19 40.64
CA GLU A 205 18.44 7.67 42.02
C GLU A 205 18.81 8.75 43.04
#